data_419a7ffea1b951cd0770fa7100765fdb
#
_entry.id   419a7ffea1b951cd0770fa7100765fdb
#
_cell.length_a   1.000
_cell.length_b   1.000
_cell.length_c   1.000
_cell.angle_alpha   90.00
_cell.angle_beta   90.00
_cell.angle_gamma   90.00
#
_symmetry.space_group_name_H-M   'P 1'
#
loop_
_entity.id
_entity.type
_entity.pdbx_description
1 polymer ?
#
loop_
_entity_poly.entity_id
_entity_poly.type
_entity_poly.pdbx_seq_one_letter_code
_entity_poly.pdbx_strand_id
1 'polypeptide(L)'
;SFAPIHERNNINLGQLMGDYSMLERLQRGEEIPLEEFTNRYDDVTKLVIEKGGLFPFAKALKNKDFTLPPIETPTRPMNMAEKIIARNLVGQDKSQCVKPNDPVIAQVQGGYSHEFTTAQVHTFLSQEYGDGYTLPNPAKYAVFEDHLLYAHHNPKFVPFMDKVQTLRDLQNSFQKHTGVRDYSAVDGVSPGICHQVAREEFIEIGDFIQATDSHTCMGGASNALTWGVGATEYANL
;
A
#
# COMPACT_ATOMS: atom_id res chain seq x y z
N SER A 1 17.24 12.81 11.95
CA SER A 1 16.76 12.11 10.74
C SER A 1 15.79 11.01 11.15
N PHE A 2 14.81 10.74 10.32
CA PHE A 2 13.82 9.68 10.51
C PHE A 2 14.24 8.43 9.73
N ALA A 3 13.83 7.25 10.20
CA ALA A 3 13.95 6.03 9.40
C ALA A 3 13.06 6.15 8.16
N PRO A 4 13.49 5.69 6.97
CA PRO A 4 12.76 5.92 5.72
C PRO A 4 11.31 5.41 5.72
N ILE A 5 11.05 4.25 6.32
CA ILE A 5 9.70 3.68 6.43
C ILE A 5 8.83 4.56 7.34
N HIS A 6 9.37 5.00 8.49
CA HIS A 6 8.65 5.88 9.42
C HIS A 6 8.30 7.22 8.75
N GLU A 7 9.25 7.83 8.06
CA GLU A 7 9.03 9.08 7.33
C GLU A 7 7.93 8.94 6.27
N ARG A 8 7.98 7.87 5.46
CA ARG A 8 6.97 7.60 4.44
C ARG A 8 5.58 7.41 5.03
N ASN A 9 5.46 6.62 6.10
CA ASN A 9 4.18 6.40 6.75
C ASN A 9 3.57 7.70 7.31
N ASN A 10 4.39 8.57 7.91
CA ASN A 10 3.92 9.86 8.41
C ASN A 10 3.44 10.78 7.27
N ILE A 11 4.18 10.85 6.17
CA ILE A 11 3.77 11.62 4.98
C ILE A 11 2.44 11.08 4.44
N ASN A 12 2.29 9.76 4.33
CA ASN A 12 1.05 9.14 3.86
C ASN A 12 -0.16 9.45 4.75
N LEU A 13 0.08 9.68 6.05
CA LEU A 13 -0.95 10.11 7.02
C LEU A 13 -1.11 11.63 7.13
N GLY A 14 -0.44 12.41 6.28
CA GLY A 14 -0.55 13.87 6.25
C GLY A 14 0.27 14.59 7.33
N GLN A 15 1.22 13.90 7.98
CA GLN A 15 2.06 14.51 8.99
C GLN A 15 3.27 15.21 8.35
N LEU A 16 3.54 16.44 8.80
CA LEU A 16 4.70 17.20 8.36
C LEU A 16 5.98 16.70 9.03
N MET A 17 7.01 16.46 8.24
CA MET A 17 8.30 15.95 8.70
C MET A 17 9.33 17.06 8.76
N GLY A 18 9.58 17.56 9.96
CA GLY A 18 10.57 18.60 10.23
C GLY A 18 11.87 18.07 10.84
N ASP A 19 12.80 18.96 11.08
CA ASP A 19 14.01 18.70 11.85
C ASP A 19 13.95 19.34 13.25
N TYR A 20 15.04 19.21 14.01
CA TYR A 20 15.08 19.75 15.37
C TYR A 20 15.04 21.28 15.39
N SER A 21 15.64 21.95 14.40
CA SER A 21 15.59 23.42 14.32
C SER A 21 14.20 23.96 14.06
N MET A 22 13.41 23.27 13.23
CA MET A 22 12.00 23.58 13.03
C MET A 22 11.19 23.38 14.31
N LEU A 23 11.47 22.31 15.07
CA LEU A 23 10.81 22.07 16.36
C LEU A 23 11.08 23.22 17.33
N GLU A 24 12.34 23.67 17.45
CA GLU A 24 12.69 24.82 18.31
C GLU A 24 11.97 26.11 17.87
N ARG A 25 11.85 26.35 16.56
CA ARG A 25 11.10 27.51 16.02
C ARG A 25 9.62 27.42 16.38
N LEU A 26 8.99 26.27 16.21
CA LEU A 26 7.60 26.03 16.63
C LEU A 26 7.40 26.23 18.13
N GLN A 27 8.34 25.77 18.97
CA GLN A 27 8.26 25.97 20.43
C GLN A 27 8.37 27.46 20.83
N ARG A 28 9.02 28.30 20.01
CA ARG A 28 9.04 29.75 20.18
C ARG A 28 7.79 30.46 19.63
N GLY A 29 6.86 29.69 19.04
CA GLY A 29 5.65 30.26 18.41
C GLY A 29 5.87 30.85 17.03
N GLU A 30 6.97 30.49 16.34
CA GLU A 30 7.21 30.90 14.96
C GLU A 30 6.31 30.13 13.98
N GLU A 31 5.74 30.83 13.00
CA GLU A 31 5.09 30.20 11.87
C GLU A 31 6.13 29.72 10.86
N ILE A 32 6.03 28.46 10.43
CA ILE A 32 6.92 27.86 9.44
C ILE A 32 6.12 27.63 8.17
N PRO A 33 6.50 28.24 7.03
CA PRO A 33 5.86 28.01 5.74
C PRO A 33 5.90 26.53 5.34
N LEU A 34 4.83 26.05 4.69
CA LEU A 34 4.72 24.65 4.25
C LEU A 34 5.86 24.24 3.31
N GLU A 35 6.34 25.17 2.49
CA GLU A 35 7.44 24.98 1.55
C GLU A 35 8.73 24.53 2.27
N GLU A 36 8.98 24.98 3.50
CA GLU A 36 10.16 24.56 4.26
C GLU A 36 10.11 23.08 4.63
N PHE A 37 8.90 22.49 4.79
CA PHE A 37 8.73 21.05 5.03
C PHE A 37 8.82 20.24 3.74
N THR A 38 8.55 20.84 2.59
CA THR A 38 8.37 20.10 1.32
C THR A 38 9.56 20.17 0.37
N ASN A 39 10.43 21.20 0.44
CA ASN A 39 11.52 21.45 -0.52
C ASN A 39 12.51 20.30 -0.76
N ARG A 40 12.61 19.37 0.16
CA ARG A 40 13.52 18.21 0.04
C ARG A 40 12.91 17.03 -0.70
N TYR A 41 11.62 17.09 -1.04
CA TYR A 41 10.91 15.98 -1.67
C TYR A 41 10.70 16.20 -3.17
N ASP A 42 10.44 15.12 -3.88
CA ASP A 42 10.00 15.15 -5.28
C ASP A 42 8.60 15.77 -5.42
N ASP A 43 8.24 16.14 -6.65
CA ASP A 43 7.01 16.88 -6.90
C ASP A 43 5.73 16.09 -6.60
N VAL A 44 5.74 14.75 -6.74
CA VAL A 44 4.60 13.92 -6.36
C VAL A 44 4.46 13.84 -4.83
N THR A 45 5.58 13.66 -4.13
CA THR A 45 5.59 13.66 -2.65
C THR A 45 5.15 15.00 -2.08
N LYS A 46 5.57 16.13 -2.69
CA LYS A 46 5.07 17.48 -2.33
C LYS A 46 3.56 17.56 -2.44
N LEU A 47 2.99 17.10 -3.56
CA LEU A 47 1.53 17.09 -3.75
C LEU A 47 0.82 16.24 -2.70
N VAL A 48 1.36 15.08 -2.31
CA VAL A 48 0.79 14.25 -1.23
C VAL A 48 0.76 15.05 0.08
N ILE A 49 1.85 15.72 0.44
CA ILE A 49 1.93 16.56 1.65
C ILE A 49 0.95 17.72 1.59
N GLU A 50 0.90 18.47 0.48
CA GLU A 50 0.02 19.61 0.27
C GLU A 50 -1.47 19.24 0.32
N LYS A 51 -1.81 18.02 -0.10
CA LYS A 51 -3.19 17.50 0.00
C LYS A 51 -3.54 16.96 1.39
N GLY A 52 -2.58 16.87 2.31
CA GLY A 52 -2.80 16.39 3.67
C GLY A 52 -2.74 14.86 3.81
N GLY A 53 -1.99 14.19 2.93
CA GLY A 53 -1.73 12.76 2.96
C GLY A 53 -2.27 11.99 1.76
N LEU A 54 -2.04 10.68 1.79
CA LEU A 54 -2.28 9.81 0.63
C LEU A 54 -3.76 9.67 0.27
N PHE A 55 -4.67 9.55 1.25
CA PHE A 55 -6.11 9.43 0.98
C PHE A 55 -6.71 10.70 0.37
N PRO A 56 -6.50 11.91 0.94
CA PRO A 56 -6.94 13.14 0.30
C PRO A 56 -6.32 13.35 -1.09
N PHE A 57 -5.04 13.00 -1.26
CA PHE A 57 -4.37 13.05 -2.56
C PHE A 57 -5.05 12.13 -3.58
N ALA A 58 -5.31 10.86 -3.22
CA ALA A 58 -5.97 9.91 -4.12
C ALA A 58 -7.39 10.35 -4.50
N LYS A 59 -8.17 10.87 -3.54
CA LYS A 59 -9.50 11.45 -3.80
C LYS A 59 -9.44 12.62 -4.76
N ALA A 60 -8.52 13.56 -4.55
CA ALA A 60 -8.32 14.72 -5.42
C ALA A 60 -7.87 14.32 -6.83
N LEU A 61 -6.98 13.33 -6.94
CA LEU A 61 -6.55 12.78 -8.23
C LEU A 61 -7.71 12.12 -8.99
N LYS A 62 -8.52 11.33 -8.31
CA LYS A 62 -9.72 10.68 -8.87
C LYS A 62 -10.74 11.73 -9.36
N ASN A 63 -10.91 12.81 -8.63
CA ASN A 63 -11.80 13.93 -8.98
C ASN A 63 -11.23 14.82 -10.07
N LYS A 64 -9.96 14.63 -10.47
CA LYS A 64 -9.24 15.50 -11.43
C LYS A 64 -9.08 16.94 -10.95
N ASP A 65 -8.92 17.14 -9.64
CA ASP A 65 -8.73 18.46 -9.04
C ASP A 65 -7.35 19.06 -9.36
N PHE A 66 -6.43 18.24 -9.85
CA PHE A 66 -5.10 18.65 -10.34
C PHE A 66 -4.58 17.64 -11.39
N THR A 67 -3.50 18.02 -12.07
CA THR A 67 -2.77 17.15 -13.00
C THR A 67 -1.43 16.75 -12.40
N LEU A 68 -1.04 15.49 -12.62
CA LEU A 68 0.28 15.03 -12.22
C LEU A 68 1.38 15.73 -13.02
N PRO A 69 2.56 15.98 -12.43
CA PRO A 69 3.70 16.49 -13.16
C PRO A 69 4.04 15.61 -14.37
N PRO A 70 4.47 16.18 -15.50
CA PRO A 70 4.88 15.39 -16.65
C PRO A 70 6.17 14.62 -16.35
N ILE A 71 6.27 13.41 -16.89
CA ILE A 71 7.52 12.63 -16.85
C ILE A 71 8.39 13.09 -18.03
N GLU A 72 9.57 13.63 -17.74
CA GLU A 72 10.47 14.19 -18.77
C GLU A 72 11.43 13.15 -19.36
N THR A 73 11.36 11.88 -18.95
CA THR A 73 12.24 10.81 -19.45
C THR A 73 11.97 10.58 -20.94
N PRO A 74 12.98 10.77 -21.83
CA PRO A 74 12.82 10.56 -23.24
C PRO A 74 12.67 9.06 -23.59
N THR A 75 12.28 8.76 -24.82
CA THR A 75 12.22 7.40 -25.32
C THR A 75 13.58 6.71 -25.19
N ARG A 76 13.60 5.55 -24.52
CA ARG A 76 14.80 4.78 -24.19
C ARG A 76 14.48 3.29 -24.03
N PRO A 77 15.48 2.40 -24.16
CA PRO A 77 15.33 1.02 -23.74
C PRO A 77 15.00 0.96 -22.24
N MET A 78 14.02 0.15 -21.87
CA MET A 78 13.57 -0.08 -20.48
C MET A 78 13.77 -1.54 -20.10
N ASN A 79 14.15 -1.77 -18.83
CA ASN A 79 14.12 -3.10 -18.24
C ASN A 79 12.67 -3.55 -17.95
N MET A 80 12.48 -4.77 -17.44
CA MET A 80 11.14 -5.32 -17.24
C MET A 80 10.35 -4.55 -16.20
N ALA A 81 10.96 -4.16 -15.06
CA ALA A 81 10.28 -3.40 -14.03
C ALA A 81 9.83 -2.02 -14.55
N GLU A 82 10.69 -1.31 -15.27
CA GLU A 82 10.36 -0.03 -15.91
C GLU A 82 9.20 -0.17 -16.91
N LYS A 83 9.17 -1.26 -17.69
CA LYS A 83 8.07 -1.55 -18.64
C LYS A 83 6.75 -1.82 -17.92
N ILE A 84 6.78 -2.55 -16.80
CA ILE A 84 5.59 -2.82 -15.99
C ILE A 84 5.04 -1.53 -15.39
N ILE A 85 5.92 -0.68 -14.82
CA ILE A 85 5.52 0.64 -14.31
C ILE A 85 4.94 1.51 -15.42
N ALA A 86 5.65 1.65 -16.54
CA ALA A 86 5.23 2.48 -17.67
C ALA A 86 3.84 2.09 -18.20
N ARG A 87 3.57 0.78 -18.31
CA ARG A 87 2.25 0.27 -18.74
C ARG A 87 1.10 0.66 -17.80
N ASN A 88 1.41 0.85 -16.53
CA ASN A 88 0.43 1.12 -15.47
C ASN A 88 0.40 2.58 -15.00
N LEU A 89 1.09 3.51 -15.70
CA LEU A 89 1.09 4.93 -15.35
C LEU A 89 -0.33 5.52 -15.33
N VAL A 90 -0.58 6.35 -14.34
CA VAL A 90 -1.81 7.14 -14.20
C VAL A 90 -1.57 8.55 -14.71
N GLY A 91 -2.51 9.07 -15.52
CA GLY A 91 -2.45 10.46 -16.01
C GLY A 91 -1.36 10.76 -17.03
N GLN A 92 -0.69 9.74 -17.56
CA GLN A 92 0.39 9.86 -18.56
C GLN A 92 0.06 9.06 -19.81
N ASP A 93 0.75 9.35 -20.91
CA ASP A 93 0.68 8.55 -22.13
C ASP A 93 1.29 7.16 -21.89
N LYS A 94 0.64 6.10 -22.38
CA LYS A 94 1.12 4.72 -22.24
C LYS A 94 2.42 4.43 -23.01
N SER A 95 2.83 5.30 -23.91
CA SER A 95 4.13 5.27 -24.59
C SER A 95 5.26 5.91 -23.80
N GLN A 96 4.93 6.55 -22.66
CA GLN A 96 5.89 7.23 -21.80
C GLN A 96 6.94 6.24 -21.26
N CYS A 97 8.21 6.57 -21.40
CA CYS A 97 9.30 5.84 -20.76
C CYS A 97 9.53 6.36 -19.34
N VAL A 98 9.99 5.46 -18.49
CA VAL A 98 10.39 5.79 -17.10
C VAL A 98 11.84 5.33 -16.85
N LYS A 99 12.44 5.91 -15.81
CA LYS A 99 13.75 5.53 -15.28
C LYS A 99 13.76 5.61 -13.75
N PRO A 100 14.77 5.07 -13.07
CA PRO A 100 14.94 5.28 -11.63
C PRO A 100 14.92 6.76 -11.26
N ASN A 101 14.27 7.09 -10.15
CA ASN A 101 14.04 8.43 -9.60
C ASN A 101 13.01 9.30 -10.35
N ASP A 102 12.33 8.80 -11.37
CA ASP A 102 11.14 9.50 -11.86
C ASP A 102 10.02 9.38 -10.81
N PRO A 103 9.44 10.48 -10.34
CA PRO A 103 8.27 10.44 -9.47
C PRO A 103 7.02 10.09 -10.30
N VAL A 104 6.43 8.93 -10.02
CA VAL A 104 5.31 8.40 -10.81
C VAL A 104 4.17 7.92 -9.94
N ILE A 105 2.95 8.01 -10.46
CA ILE A 105 1.80 7.27 -9.93
C ILE A 105 1.48 6.16 -10.92
N ALA A 106 1.42 4.94 -10.42
CA ALA A 106 1.10 3.76 -11.21
C ALA A 106 -0.06 2.99 -10.57
N GLN A 107 -1.02 2.56 -11.37
CA GLN A 107 -2.14 1.74 -10.92
C GLN A 107 -1.66 0.31 -10.66
N VAL A 108 -1.86 -0.16 -9.45
CA VAL A 108 -1.63 -1.55 -9.08
C VAL A 108 -2.73 -2.44 -9.68
N GLN A 109 -2.37 -3.62 -10.15
CA GLN A 109 -3.32 -4.54 -10.82
C GLN A 109 -4.01 -5.49 -9.84
N GLY A 110 -3.48 -5.65 -8.63
CA GLY A 110 -4.05 -6.48 -7.59
C GLY A 110 -3.17 -6.52 -6.35
N GLY A 111 -3.58 -7.29 -5.36
CA GLY A 111 -2.84 -7.37 -4.12
C GLY A 111 -3.37 -8.40 -3.14
N TYR A 112 -2.69 -8.55 -2.01
CA TYR A 112 -3.16 -9.40 -0.93
C TYR A 112 -2.73 -8.88 0.44
N SER A 113 -3.52 -9.23 1.44
CA SER A 113 -3.26 -8.95 2.85
C SER A 113 -3.38 -10.22 3.69
N HIS A 114 -2.96 -10.17 4.92
CA HIS A 114 -3.03 -11.27 5.86
C HIS A 114 -3.66 -10.83 7.19
N GLU A 115 -3.94 -11.76 8.07
CA GLU A 115 -4.74 -11.55 9.29
C GLU A 115 -4.23 -10.44 10.20
N PHE A 116 -2.93 -10.12 10.22
CA PHE A 116 -2.43 -8.98 11.01
C PHE A 116 -2.81 -7.61 10.42
N THR A 117 -2.91 -7.51 9.10
CA THR A 117 -2.99 -6.22 8.39
C THR A 117 -4.35 -5.96 7.78
N THR A 118 -5.11 -7.01 7.45
CA THR A 118 -6.45 -6.88 6.84
C THR A 118 -7.39 -6.07 7.71
N ALA A 119 -7.34 -6.25 9.04
CA ALA A 119 -8.15 -5.47 9.98
C ALA A 119 -7.87 -3.96 9.89
N GLN A 120 -6.60 -3.58 9.74
CA GLN A 120 -6.20 -2.18 9.56
C GLN A 120 -6.68 -1.62 8.23
N VAL A 121 -6.51 -2.38 7.15
CA VAL A 121 -6.99 -2.01 5.80
C VAL A 121 -8.50 -1.79 5.82
N HIS A 122 -9.27 -2.71 6.41
CA HIS A 122 -10.71 -2.59 6.56
C HIS A 122 -11.11 -1.31 7.31
N THR A 123 -10.43 -1.04 8.42
CA THR A 123 -10.66 0.16 9.22
C THR A 123 -10.39 1.44 8.41
N PHE A 124 -9.27 1.52 7.70
CA PHE A 124 -8.96 2.68 6.87
C PHE A 124 -9.99 2.89 5.77
N LEU A 125 -10.37 1.84 5.06
CA LEU A 125 -11.39 1.94 4.00
C LEU A 125 -12.74 2.40 4.54
N SER A 126 -13.20 1.85 5.69
CA SER A 126 -14.45 2.29 6.33
C SER A 126 -14.39 3.74 6.80
N GLN A 127 -13.28 4.17 7.38
CA GLN A 127 -13.11 5.56 7.83
C GLN A 127 -13.07 6.55 6.67
N GLU A 128 -12.42 6.20 5.57
CA GLU A 128 -12.20 7.11 4.45
C GLU A 128 -13.33 7.13 3.42
N TYR A 129 -14.01 6.00 3.22
CA TYR A 129 -15.03 5.84 2.18
C TYR A 129 -16.41 5.46 2.71
N GLY A 130 -16.56 5.31 4.04
CA GLY A 130 -17.78 4.87 4.72
C GLY A 130 -17.95 3.35 4.70
N ASP A 131 -18.84 2.83 5.54
CA ASP A 131 -19.04 1.39 5.72
C ASP A 131 -19.58 0.66 4.47
N GLY A 132 -20.07 1.40 3.49
CA GLY A 132 -20.56 0.86 2.20
C GLY A 132 -19.52 0.84 1.08
N TYR A 133 -18.24 1.00 1.37
CA TYR A 133 -17.18 1.02 0.35
C TYR A 133 -17.15 -0.29 -0.47
N THR A 134 -16.70 -0.21 -1.70
CA THR A 134 -16.55 -1.36 -2.61
C THR A 134 -15.17 -1.34 -3.26
N LEU A 135 -14.65 -2.52 -3.58
CA LEU A 135 -13.41 -2.64 -4.35
C LEU A 135 -13.73 -2.79 -5.85
N PRO A 136 -13.01 -2.09 -6.74
CA PRO A 136 -13.32 -2.07 -8.17
C PRO A 136 -13.11 -3.41 -8.88
N ASN A 137 -12.23 -4.28 -8.38
CA ASN A 137 -11.95 -5.59 -8.96
C ASN A 137 -11.57 -6.61 -7.88
N PRO A 138 -12.52 -7.06 -7.05
CA PRO A 138 -12.20 -7.90 -5.91
C PRO A 138 -11.51 -9.23 -6.28
N ALA A 139 -11.73 -9.75 -7.48
CA ALA A 139 -11.08 -10.98 -7.95
C ALA A 139 -9.54 -10.89 -8.10
N LYS A 140 -9.00 -9.67 -8.14
CA LYS A 140 -7.54 -9.41 -8.18
C LYS A 140 -6.93 -9.20 -6.79
N TYR A 141 -7.75 -9.29 -5.74
CA TYR A 141 -7.30 -9.16 -4.36
C TYR A 141 -7.60 -10.42 -3.56
N ALA A 142 -6.80 -10.65 -2.52
CA ALA A 142 -6.93 -11.83 -1.68
C ALA A 142 -6.66 -11.52 -0.19
N VAL A 143 -7.23 -12.32 0.69
CA VAL A 143 -6.86 -12.39 2.10
C VAL A 143 -6.26 -13.76 2.42
N PHE A 144 -5.26 -13.76 3.30
CA PHE A 144 -4.56 -14.98 3.71
C PHE A 144 -4.56 -15.12 5.23
N GLU A 145 -4.49 -16.35 5.70
CA GLU A 145 -4.26 -16.67 7.09
C GLU A 145 -3.09 -17.66 7.18
N ASP A 146 -1.89 -17.12 7.40
CA ASP A 146 -0.65 -17.90 7.43
C ASP A 146 0.35 -17.42 8.52
N HIS A 147 0.10 -16.28 9.18
CA HIS A 147 1.01 -15.71 10.16
C HIS A 147 0.71 -16.12 11.61
N LEU A 148 -0.56 -16.37 11.97
CA LEU A 148 -0.97 -16.68 13.36
C LEU A 148 -1.42 -18.13 13.58
N LEU A 149 -1.29 -18.98 12.61
CA LEU A 149 -1.70 -20.40 12.74
C LEU A 149 -1.04 -21.13 13.91
N TYR A 150 0.22 -20.85 14.14
CA TYR A 150 0.97 -21.45 15.26
C TYR A 150 0.40 -21.08 16.64
N ALA A 151 -0.36 -19.99 16.73
CA ALA A 151 -0.98 -19.58 17.99
C ALA A 151 -1.95 -20.63 18.53
N HIS A 152 -2.65 -21.35 17.65
CA HIS A 152 -3.58 -22.43 18.04
C HIS A 152 -2.89 -23.64 18.66
N HIS A 153 -1.62 -23.86 18.32
CA HIS A 153 -0.86 -25.02 18.73
C HIS A 153 0.17 -24.72 19.82
N ASN A 154 0.29 -23.47 20.24
CA ASN A 154 1.28 -23.05 21.23
C ASN A 154 0.60 -22.57 22.53
N PRO A 155 0.76 -23.32 23.65
CA PRO A 155 0.14 -22.97 24.93
C PRO A 155 0.47 -21.56 25.45
N LYS A 156 1.59 -20.97 25.03
CA LYS A 156 1.98 -19.60 25.40
C LYS A 156 1.05 -18.55 24.82
N PHE A 157 0.30 -18.86 23.77
CA PHE A 157 -0.63 -17.94 23.13
C PHE A 157 -2.05 -18.04 23.66
N VAL A 158 -2.37 -19.02 24.52
CA VAL A 158 -3.71 -19.15 25.12
C VAL A 158 -4.22 -17.84 25.70
N PRO A 159 -3.42 -17.02 26.44
CA PRO A 159 -3.90 -15.73 26.96
C PRO A 159 -4.22 -14.68 25.89
N PHE A 160 -3.82 -14.89 24.64
CA PHE A 160 -3.97 -13.96 23.53
C PHE A 160 -4.96 -14.44 22.46
N MET A 161 -5.58 -15.60 22.67
CA MET A 161 -6.45 -16.23 21.65
C MET A 161 -7.66 -15.36 21.30
N ASP A 162 -8.22 -14.62 22.26
CA ASP A 162 -9.31 -13.67 21.99
C ASP A 162 -8.89 -12.58 20.98
N LYS A 163 -7.64 -12.10 21.08
CA LYS A 163 -7.10 -11.12 20.12
C LYS A 163 -6.87 -11.72 18.74
N VAL A 164 -6.36 -12.94 18.70
CA VAL A 164 -6.18 -13.70 17.44
C VAL A 164 -7.54 -13.89 16.77
N GLN A 165 -8.55 -14.30 17.52
CA GLN A 165 -9.90 -14.49 17.00
C GLN A 165 -10.50 -13.16 16.50
N THR A 166 -10.30 -12.07 17.22
CA THR A 166 -10.75 -10.74 16.77
C THR A 166 -10.15 -10.37 15.40
N LEU A 167 -8.87 -10.62 15.19
CA LEU A 167 -8.22 -10.34 13.88
C LEU A 167 -8.82 -11.20 12.76
N ARG A 168 -9.08 -12.48 13.03
CA ARG A 168 -9.75 -13.40 12.09
C ARG A 168 -11.16 -12.95 11.75
N ASP A 169 -11.94 -12.56 12.76
CA ASP A 169 -13.32 -12.09 12.57
C ASP A 169 -13.36 -10.82 11.71
N LEU A 170 -12.41 -9.90 11.91
CA LEU A 170 -12.27 -8.70 11.11
C LEU A 170 -11.84 -9.03 9.67
N GLN A 171 -10.91 -9.98 9.47
CA GLN A 171 -10.55 -10.44 8.12
C GLN A 171 -11.73 -11.08 7.40
N ASN A 172 -12.48 -11.95 8.09
CA ASN A 172 -13.68 -12.59 7.55
C ASN A 172 -14.76 -11.54 7.21
N SER A 173 -14.91 -10.51 8.04
CA SER A 173 -15.82 -9.39 7.76
C SER A 173 -15.39 -8.64 6.51
N PHE A 174 -14.12 -8.30 6.37
CA PHE A 174 -13.57 -7.67 5.18
C PHE A 174 -13.79 -8.52 3.93
N GLN A 175 -13.48 -9.80 3.99
CA GLN A 175 -13.63 -10.71 2.86
C GLN A 175 -15.10 -10.82 2.40
N LYS A 176 -16.04 -11.00 3.34
CA LYS A 176 -17.47 -11.05 3.04
C LYS A 176 -18.00 -9.74 2.48
N HIS A 177 -17.51 -8.62 3.00
CA HIS A 177 -17.90 -7.28 2.57
C HIS A 177 -17.41 -6.97 1.15
N THR A 178 -16.19 -7.35 0.82
CA THR A 178 -15.51 -6.97 -0.43
C THR A 178 -15.61 -8.03 -1.52
N GLY A 179 -15.80 -9.30 -1.16
CA GLY A 179 -15.80 -10.42 -2.10
C GLY A 179 -14.42 -10.76 -2.69
N VAL A 180 -13.32 -10.37 -2.02
CA VAL A 180 -11.97 -10.77 -2.42
C VAL A 180 -11.75 -12.28 -2.28
N ARG A 181 -10.73 -12.82 -2.93
CA ARG A 181 -10.37 -14.24 -2.80
C ARG A 181 -10.06 -14.57 -1.33
N ASP A 182 -10.54 -15.74 -0.89
CA ASP A 182 -10.41 -16.20 0.48
C ASP A 182 -9.41 -17.37 0.56
N TYR A 183 -8.27 -17.12 1.20
CA TYR A 183 -7.27 -18.12 1.56
C TYR A 183 -7.11 -18.18 3.08
N SER A 184 -8.20 -17.99 3.81
CA SER A 184 -8.24 -18.19 5.26
C SER A 184 -8.04 -19.67 5.62
N ALA A 185 -7.59 -19.92 6.84
CA ALA A 185 -7.41 -21.26 7.34
C ALA A 185 -8.78 -21.94 7.59
N VAL A 186 -8.89 -23.19 7.21
CA VAL A 186 -10.03 -24.05 7.50
C VAL A 186 -9.58 -25.13 8.49
N ASP A 187 -10.27 -25.24 9.63
CA ASP A 187 -9.93 -26.18 10.72
C ASP A 187 -8.46 -26.07 11.19
N GLY A 188 -7.91 -24.85 11.18
CA GLY A 188 -6.53 -24.57 11.57
C GLY A 188 -5.48 -24.93 10.52
N VAL A 189 -5.90 -25.26 9.31
CA VAL A 189 -5.02 -25.59 8.18
C VAL A 189 -5.10 -24.47 7.15
N SER A 190 -3.95 -23.83 6.88
CA SER A 190 -3.81 -22.82 5.82
C SER A 190 -3.56 -23.48 4.46
N PRO A 191 -4.00 -22.86 3.36
CA PRO A 191 -3.58 -23.25 2.01
C PRO A 191 -2.07 -23.22 1.78
N GLY A 192 -1.34 -22.39 2.55
CA GLY A 192 0.10 -22.26 2.49
C GLY A 192 0.56 -20.85 2.82
N ILE A 193 1.86 -20.61 2.64
CA ILE A 193 2.45 -19.27 2.78
C ILE A 193 1.85 -18.33 1.72
N CYS A 194 1.35 -17.16 2.14
CA CYS A 194 0.64 -16.21 1.26
C CYS A 194 1.39 -15.90 -0.03
N HIS A 195 2.70 -15.67 0.03
CA HIS A 195 3.51 -15.35 -1.15
C HIS A 195 3.63 -16.51 -2.14
N GLN A 196 3.73 -17.74 -1.63
CA GLN A 196 3.82 -18.93 -2.47
C GLN A 196 2.47 -19.19 -3.16
N VAL A 197 1.39 -19.18 -2.40
CA VAL A 197 0.05 -19.40 -2.93
C VAL A 197 -0.34 -18.28 -3.92
N ALA A 198 -0.07 -17.02 -3.58
CA ALA A 198 -0.33 -15.89 -4.48
C ALA A 198 0.37 -16.06 -5.83
N ARG A 199 1.66 -16.48 -5.81
CA ARG A 199 2.46 -16.72 -7.01
C ARG A 199 1.93 -17.89 -7.85
N GLU A 200 1.38 -18.91 -7.21
CA GLU A 200 0.87 -20.11 -7.89
C GLU A 200 -0.55 -19.92 -8.42
N GLU A 201 -1.37 -19.09 -7.77
CA GLU A 201 -2.80 -19.04 -8.00
C GLU A 201 -3.27 -17.82 -8.82
N PHE A 202 -2.61 -16.66 -8.71
CA PHE A 202 -3.15 -15.46 -9.35
C PHE A 202 -2.14 -14.40 -9.79
N ILE A 203 -0.86 -14.51 -9.48
CA ILE A 203 0.17 -13.60 -9.98
C ILE A 203 0.65 -14.08 -11.35
N GLU A 204 0.46 -13.25 -12.37
CA GLU A 204 0.85 -13.54 -13.74
C GLU A 204 2.13 -12.78 -14.14
N ILE A 205 2.77 -13.24 -15.24
CA ILE A 205 3.95 -12.58 -15.79
C ILE A 205 3.63 -11.14 -16.19
N GLY A 206 4.42 -10.21 -15.69
CA GLY A 206 4.26 -8.79 -15.99
C GLY A 206 3.19 -8.08 -15.16
N ASP A 207 2.62 -8.73 -14.15
CA ASP A 207 1.71 -8.08 -13.20
C ASP A 207 2.46 -7.09 -12.31
N PHE A 208 1.72 -6.07 -11.85
CA PHE A 208 2.10 -5.14 -10.80
C PHE A 208 1.23 -5.38 -9.57
N ILE A 209 1.80 -6.02 -8.55
CA ILE A 209 1.09 -6.49 -7.36
C ILE A 209 1.73 -5.88 -6.11
N GLN A 210 0.91 -5.44 -5.16
CA GLN A 210 1.36 -5.04 -3.85
C GLN A 210 0.66 -5.85 -2.76
N ALA A 211 1.36 -6.08 -1.64
CA ALA A 211 0.79 -6.77 -0.49
C ALA A 211 1.30 -6.17 0.82
N THR A 212 0.66 -6.50 1.91
CA THR A 212 0.96 -5.93 3.22
C THR A 212 2.06 -6.67 3.98
N ASP A 213 2.94 -7.35 3.27
CA ASP A 213 4.07 -8.10 3.87
C ASP A 213 5.39 -7.82 3.15
N SER A 214 6.49 -7.89 3.91
CA SER A 214 7.84 -7.56 3.44
C SER A 214 8.43 -8.55 2.42
N HIS A 215 7.92 -9.79 2.36
CA HIS A 215 8.38 -10.83 1.44
C HIS A 215 7.58 -10.90 0.13
N THR A 216 6.69 -9.96 -0.11
CA THR A 216 5.89 -9.84 -1.35
C THR A 216 6.75 -9.86 -2.62
N CYS A 217 8.01 -9.40 -2.54
CA CYS A 217 8.96 -9.45 -3.65
C CYS A 217 9.20 -10.88 -4.21
N MET A 218 8.75 -11.93 -3.51
CA MET A 218 8.77 -13.31 -4.02
C MET A 218 8.02 -13.48 -5.34
N GLY A 219 7.00 -12.67 -5.62
CA GLY A 219 6.31 -12.67 -6.92
C GLY A 219 7.21 -12.37 -8.11
N GLY A 220 8.37 -11.73 -7.87
CA GLY A 220 9.42 -11.55 -8.87
C GLY A 220 9.95 -12.85 -9.47
N ALA A 221 9.87 -13.97 -8.77
CA ALA A 221 10.22 -15.30 -9.30
C ALA A 221 9.32 -15.74 -10.45
N SER A 222 8.13 -15.14 -10.60
CA SER A 222 7.20 -15.34 -11.72
C SER A 222 7.25 -14.19 -12.74
N ASN A 223 8.33 -13.38 -12.73
CA ASN A 223 8.48 -12.21 -13.59
C ASN A 223 7.37 -11.16 -13.45
N ALA A 224 6.78 -11.03 -12.26
CA ALA A 224 5.91 -9.93 -11.88
C ALA A 224 6.72 -8.84 -11.14
N LEU A 225 6.22 -7.62 -11.11
CA LEU A 225 6.75 -6.55 -10.26
C LEU A 225 5.93 -6.54 -8.98
N THR A 226 6.54 -6.94 -7.88
CA THR A 226 5.84 -7.10 -6.61
C THR A 226 6.66 -6.56 -5.44
N TRP A 227 6.03 -5.84 -4.52
CA TRP A 227 6.65 -5.41 -3.26
C TRP A 227 5.64 -5.22 -2.13
N GLY A 228 6.19 -5.21 -0.90
CA GLY A 228 5.41 -4.97 0.32
C GLY A 228 5.15 -3.49 0.56
N VAL A 229 3.97 -3.19 1.06
CA VAL A 229 3.53 -1.85 1.46
C VAL A 229 2.86 -1.87 2.84
N GLY A 230 2.73 -0.72 3.48
CA GLY A 230 1.95 -0.58 4.70
C GLY A 230 0.44 -0.66 4.46
N ALA A 231 -0.33 -0.91 5.52
CA ALA A 231 -1.79 -0.99 5.41
C ALA A 231 -2.44 0.29 4.84
N THR A 232 -1.88 1.47 5.15
CA THR A 232 -2.34 2.76 4.62
C THR A 232 -2.14 2.85 3.11
N GLU A 233 -0.97 2.45 2.62
CA GLU A 233 -0.68 2.42 1.18
C GLU A 233 -1.56 1.40 0.48
N TYR A 234 -1.68 0.20 1.05
CA TYR A 234 -2.52 -0.86 0.49
C TYR A 234 -4.00 -0.45 0.38
N ALA A 235 -4.54 0.28 1.34
CA ALA A 235 -5.91 0.77 1.30
C ALA A 235 -6.16 1.87 0.23
N ASN A 236 -5.11 2.36 -0.43
CA ASN A 236 -5.18 3.32 -1.53
C ASN A 236 -4.94 2.70 -2.93
N LEU A 237 -4.83 1.37 -3.03
CA LEU A 237 -4.62 0.65 -4.31
C LEU A 237 -5.91 0.51 -5.18
#